data_acb4d3d1b5295240d3835be4af8db4a7
#
_entry.id   acb4d3d1b5295240d3835be4af8db4a7
#
_cell.length_a   1.000
_cell.length_b   1.000
_cell.length_c   1.000
_cell.angle_alpha   90.00
_cell.angle_beta   90.00
_cell.angle_gamma   90.00
#
_symmetry.space_group_name_H-M   'P 1'
#
loop_
_entity.id
_entity.type
_entity.pdbx_description
1 polymer ?
#
loop_
_entity_poly.entity_id
_entity_poly.type
_entity_poly.pdbx_seq_one_letter_code
_entity_poly.pdbx_strand_id
1 'polypeptide(L)'
;MKKQPLISVIVASYNYAKYIKETLDSLIRQTNKSFEVIVVDDGSRDQSLPIIEEYANRFKNIKLYTHPGNQNRGLAETVKLGIEKSNGEYIAFCESDDYWTNNHVEYLQDTIQQNPLANFIVNGIKVINLSNNPEYDS
;
A
#
# COMPACT_ATOMS: atom_id res chain seq x y z
N MET A 1 -3.90 -27.00 -8.32
CA MET A 1 -4.09 -25.54 -8.50
C MET A 1 -2.79 -24.82 -8.23
N LYS A 2 -2.41 -23.92 -9.13
CA LYS A 2 -1.26 -23.04 -8.85
C LYS A 2 -1.61 -22.07 -7.72
N LYS A 3 -0.75 -22.04 -6.70
CA LYS A 3 -0.83 -21.03 -5.65
C LYS A 3 -0.54 -19.66 -6.27
N GLN A 4 -1.38 -18.68 -5.98
CA GLN A 4 -1.13 -17.31 -6.41
C GLN A 4 0.11 -16.76 -5.71
N PRO A 5 0.95 -15.97 -6.40
CA PRO A 5 2.10 -15.35 -5.75
C PRO A 5 1.65 -14.35 -4.69
N LEU A 6 2.44 -14.22 -3.64
CA LEU A 6 2.23 -13.18 -2.65
C LEU A 6 2.66 -11.84 -3.23
N ILE A 7 1.82 -10.83 -3.08
CA ILE A 7 2.14 -9.44 -3.43
C ILE A 7 2.40 -8.69 -2.14
N SER A 8 3.52 -7.98 -2.06
CA SER A 8 3.78 -7.05 -0.96
C SER A 8 3.41 -5.65 -1.39
N VAL A 9 2.41 -5.08 -0.74
CA VAL A 9 1.96 -3.70 -0.99
C VAL A 9 2.70 -2.79 -0.03
N ILE A 10 3.52 -1.90 -0.55
CA ILE A 10 4.31 -0.95 0.25
C ILE A 10 3.56 0.38 0.30
N VAL A 11 3.36 0.86 1.52
CA VAL A 11 2.74 2.16 1.81
C VAL A 11 3.75 2.98 2.59
N ALA A 12 4.30 4.01 1.96
CA ALA A 12 5.17 4.99 2.63
C ALA A 12 4.29 6.08 3.23
N SER A 13 4.42 6.33 4.53
CA SER A 13 3.58 7.29 5.25
C SER A 13 4.43 8.36 5.90
N TYR A 14 4.04 9.63 5.68
CA TYR A 14 4.62 10.77 6.39
C TYR A 14 3.59 11.90 6.48
N ASN A 15 3.09 12.13 7.70
CA ASN A 15 2.13 13.21 7.99
C ASN A 15 0.87 13.20 7.10
N TYR A 16 0.29 12.01 6.90
CA TYR A 16 -0.94 11.84 6.12
C TYR A 16 -2.10 11.31 6.96
N ALA A 17 -2.18 11.70 8.23
CA ALA A 17 -3.27 11.27 9.12
C ALA A 17 -4.66 11.47 8.53
N LYS A 18 -4.83 12.52 7.71
CA LYS A 18 -6.11 12.84 7.06
C LYS A 18 -6.54 11.76 6.06
N TYR A 19 -5.60 11.05 5.44
CA TYR A 19 -5.88 10.13 4.32
C TYR A 19 -5.56 8.68 4.61
N ILE A 20 -4.63 8.40 5.51
CA ILE A 20 -4.08 7.06 5.71
C ILE A 20 -5.15 6.02 6.06
N LYS A 21 -6.17 6.43 6.80
CA LYS A 21 -7.26 5.54 7.18
C LYS A 21 -8.01 5.03 5.94
N GLU A 22 -8.37 5.92 5.03
CA GLU A 22 -9.06 5.56 3.78
C GLU A 22 -8.20 4.64 2.92
N THR A 23 -6.91 4.93 2.83
CA THR A 23 -5.94 4.09 2.12
C THR A 23 -5.93 2.67 2.69
N LEU A 24 -5.75 2.53 4.00
CA LEU A 24 -5.71 1.23 4.66
C LEU A 24 -7.04 0.49 4.58
N ASP A 25 -8.16 1.19 4.72
CA ASP A 25 -9.49 0.61 4.56
C ASP A 25 -9.68 0.02 3.16
N SER A 26 -9.16 0.70 2.12
CA SER A 26 -9.24 0.20 0.74
C SER A 26 -8.45 -1.11 0.55
N LEU A 27 -7.33 -1.24 1.25
CA LEU A 27 -6.52 -2.47 1.21
C LEU A 27 -7.19 -3.60 1.98
N ILE A 28 -7.84 -3.32 3.10
CA ILE A 28 -8.59 -4.32 3.87
C ILE A 28 -9.78 -4.87 3.07
N ARG A 29 -10.43 -4.04 2.27
CA ARG A 29 -11.61 -4.42 1.48
C ARG A 29 -11.31 -5.19 0.21
N GLN A 30 -10.05 -5.49 -0.10
CA GLN A 30 -9.70 -6.25 -1.32
C GLN A 30 -10.38 -7.61 -1.34
N THR A 31 -10.93 -7.99 -2.50
CA THR A 31 -11.59 -9.27 -2.69
C THR A 31 -10.60 -10.43 -2.72
N ASN A 32 -9.41 -10.22 -3.23
CA ASN A 32 -8.32 -11.21 -3.22
C ASN A 32 -7.39 -10.91 -2.05
N LYS A 33 -7.08 -11.93 -1.25
CA LYS A 33 -6.29 -11.80 -0.03
C LYS A 33 -4.84 -12.29 -0.15
N SER A 34 -4.37 -12.60 -1.37
CA SER A 34 -2.99 -13.07 -1.59
C SER A 34 -2.00 -11.90 -1.62
N PHE A 35 -1.98 -11.13 -0.56
CA PHE A 35 -1.08 -9.99 -0.38
C PHE A 35 -0.81 -9.71 1.10
N GLU A 36 0.29 -9.02 1.35
CA GLU A 36 0.60 -8.39 2.63
C GLU A 36 0.75 -6.89 2.43
N VAL A 37 0.54 -6.12 3.48
CA VAL A 37 0.74 -4.66 3.48
C VAL A 37 1.90 -4.32 4.39
N ILE A 38 2.90 -3.65 3.84
CA ILE A 38 4.05 -3.16 4.57
C ILE A 38 3.94 -1.64 4.63
N VAL A 39 3.55 -1.12 5.78
CA VAL A 39 3.50 0.33 6.01
C VAL A 39 4.80 0.74 6.67
N VAL A 40 5.47 1.72 6.10
CA VAL A 40 6.66 2.32 6.70
C VAL A 40 6.34 3.78 7.00
N ASP A 41 6.37 4.13 8.26
CA ASP A 41 6.16 5.51 8.69
C ASP A 41 7.51 6.23 8.79
N ASP A 42 7.62 7.35 8.09
CA ASP A 42 8.85 8.13 7.96
C ASP A 42 8.93 9.27 8.98
N GLY A 43 8.69 8.92 10.24
CA GLY A 43 8.82 9.90 11.33
C GLY A 43 7.67 10.90 11.41
N SER A 44 6.44 10.46 11.18
CA SER A 44 5.26 11.33 11.27
C SER A 44 5.14 11.99 12.63
N ARG A 45 4.72 13.24 12.64
CA ARG A 45 4.47 14.04 13.84
C ARG A 45 2.99 14.29 14.10
N ASP A 46 2.14 13.88 13.18
CA ASP A 46 0.69 13.93 13.33
C ASP A 46 0.15 12.61 13.90
N GLN A 47 -1.14 12.32 13.73
CA GLN A 47 -1.77 11.10 14.21
C GLN A 47 -1.59 9.88 13.28
N SER A 48 -0.76 9.99 12.23
CA SER A 48 -0.54 8.89 11.27
C SER A 48 -0.06 7.62 11.97
N LEU A 49 0.98 7.72 12.77
CA LEU A 49 1.58 6.55 13.43
C LEU A 49 0.60 5.82 14.35
N PRO A 50 -0.12 6.47 15.28
CA PRO A 50 -1.14 5.82 16.10
C PRO A 50 -2.25 5.14 15.28
N ILE A 51 -2.68 5.77 14.18
CA ILE A 51 -3.69 5.18 13.29
C ILE A 51 -3.15 3.88 12.67
N ILE A 52 -1.95 3.91 12.13
CA ILE A 52 -1.33 2.74 11.50
C ILE A 52 -1.11 1.63 12.53
N GLU A 53 -0.68 1.96 13.72
CA GLU A 53 -0.50 0.99 14.81
C GLU A 53 -1.80 0.24 15.13
N GLU A 54 -2.92 0.95 15.17
CA GLU A 54 -4.22 0.33 15.38
C GLU A 54 -4.55 -0.69 14.29
N TYR A 55 -4.33 -0.32 13.02
CA TYR A 55 -4.57 -1.24 11.90
C TYR A 55 -3.65 -2.46 11.94
N ALA A 56 -2.37 -2.26 12.23
CA ALA A 56 -1.42 -3.36 12.33
C ALA A 56 -1.77 -4.34 13.47
N ASN A 57 -2.33 -3.84 14.57
CA ASN A 57 -2.78 -4.68 15.67
C ASN A 57 -4.06 -5.46 15.34
N ARG A 58 -4.94 -4.91 14.51
CA ARG A 58 -6.21 -5.54 14.15
C ARG A 58 -6.11 -6.52 12.98
N PHE A 59 -5.21 -6.28 12.04
CA PHE A 59 -5.12 -7.03 10.78
C PHE A 59 -3.76 -7.67 10.63
N LYS A 60 -3.71 -9.00 10.60
CA LYS A 60 -2.46 -9.77 10.55
C LYS A 60 -1.63 -9.53 9.30
N ASN A 61 -2.28 -9.16 8.19
CA ASN A 61 -1.58 -8.90 6.94
C ASN A 61 -1.06 -7.47 6.82
N ILE A 62 -1.28 -6.63 7.83
CA ILE A 62 -0.72 -5.27 7.88
C ILE A 62 0.42 -5.25 8.90
N LYS A 63 1.60 -4.84 8.44
CA LYS A 63 2.81 -4.72 9.26
C LYS A 63 3.31 -3.29 9.22
N LEU A 64 3.67 -2.77 10.38
CA LEU A 64 4.20 -1.41 10.52
C LEU A 64 5.69 -1.46 10.85
N TYR A 65 6.45 -0.65 10.15
CA TYR A 65 7.87 -0.43 10.43
C TYR A 65 8.15 1.06 10.49
N THR A 66 9.16 1.43 11.28
CA THR A 66 9.66 2.80 11.39
C THR A 66 11.18 2.78 11.27
N HIS A 67 11.77 3.92 10.94
CA HIS A 67 13.22 4.06 11.02
C HIS A 67 13.68 4.09 12.49
N PRO A 68 14.93 3.74 12.78
CA PRO A 68 15.47 3.80 14.15
C PRO A 68 15.22 5.19 14.78
N GLY A 69 14.67 5.20 15.99
CA GLY A 69 14.35 6.44 16.71
C GLY A 69 13.23 7.27 16.07
N ASN A 70 12.38 6.65 15.22
CA ASN A 70 11.32 7.36 14.50
C ASN A 70 11.82 8.57 13.70
N GLN A 71 13.02 8.47 13.15
CA GLN A 71 13.59 9.55 12.35
C GLN A 71 12.92 9.64 10.99
N ASN A 72 12.78 10.87 10.49
CA ASN A 72 12.45 11.12 9.09
C ASN A 72 13.73 10.94 8.25
N ARG A 73 13.69 10.03 7.28
CA ARG A 73 14.83 9.74 6.40
C ARG A 73 14.53 9.95 4.92
N GLY A 74 13.32 10.36 4.61
CA GLY A 74 12.90 10.63 3.23
C GLY A 74 12.27 9.44 2.54
N LEU A 75 11.62 9.71 1.41
CA LEU A 75 10.83 8.72 0.67
C LEU A 75 11.68 7.55 0.19
N ALA A 76 12.86 7.81 -0.36
CA ALA A 76 13.71 6.75 -0.92
C ALA A 76 14.13 5.73 0.13
N GLU A 77 14.58 6.17 1.29
CA GLU A 77 14.95 5.29 2.40
C GLU A 77 13.75 4.54 2.97
N THR A 78 12.59 5.20 2.99
CA THR A 78 11.33 4.62 3.47
C THR A 78 10.86 3.50 2.55
N VAL A 79 10.85 3.73 1.24
CA VAL A 79 10.53 2.70 0.24
C VAL A 79 11.53 1.54 0.30
N LYS A 80 12.82 1.84 0.43
CA LYS A 80 13.86 0.83 0.55
C LYS A 80 13.62 -0.08 1.77
N LEU A 81 13.30 0.49 2.92
CA LEU A 81 12.98 -0.27 4.11
C LEU A 81 11.76 -1.18 3.87
N GLY A 82 10.72 -0.65 3.22
CA GLY A 82 9.55 -1.43 2.85
C GLY A 82 9.89 -2.64 1.97
N ILE A 83 10.74 -2.45 0.98
CA ILE A 83 11.20 -3.52 0.10
C ILE A 83 12.00 -4.57 0.90
N GLU A 84 12.88 -4.13 1.78
CA GLU A 84 13.67 -5.03 2.62
C GLU A 84 12.81 -5.91 3.53
N LYS A 85 11.66 -5.38 3.98
CA LYS A 85 10.73 -6.09 4.87
C LYS A 85 9.70 -6.93 4.13
N SER A 86 9.61 -6.81 2.82
CA SER A 86 8.61 -7.53 2.04
C SER A 86 9.00 -8.99 1.82
N ASN A 87 7.98 -9.86 1.81
CA ASN A 87 8.12 -11.30 1.58
C ASN A 87 7.53 -11.73 0.23
N GLY A 88 6.88 -10.83 -0.49
CA GLY A 88 6.19 -11.14 -1.73
C GLY A 88 7.12 -11.38 -2.90
N GLU A 89 6.63 -12.13 -3.87
CA GLU A 89 7.29 -12.32 -5.16
C GLU A 89 7.16 -11.07 -6.04
N TYR A 90 6.12 -10.29 -5.80
CA TYR A 90 5.85 -9.02 -6.48
C TYR A 90 5.69 -7.92 -5.46
N ILE A 91 6.10 -6.73 -5.85
CA ILE A 91 5.96 -5.53 -5.03
C ILE A 91 5.02 -4.57 -5.74
N ALA A 92 4.04 -4.05 -5.01
CA ALA A 92 3.15 -3.00 -5.46
C ALA A 92 3.28 -1.80 -4.53
N PHE A 93 3.03 -0.63 -5.05
CA PHE A 93 3.06 0.61 -4.27
C PHE A 93 1.67 1.21 -4.18
N CYS A 94 1.28 1.61 -2.99
CA CYS A 94 0.06 2.36 -2.74
C CYS A 94 0.44 3.60 -1.93
N GLU A 95 0.24 4.77 -2.50
CA GLU A 95 0.54 6.01 -1.80
C GLU A 95 -0.40 6.21 -0.61
N SER A 96 0.06 6.86 0.44
CA SER A 96 -0.70 7.00 1.70
C SER A 96 -1.87 7.99 1.60
N ASP A 97 -2.06 8.62 0.47
CA ASP A 97 -3.21 9.48 0.15
C ASP A 97 -4.06 8.92 -1.00
N ASP A 98 -3.73 7.72 -1.49
CA ASP A 98 -4.50 7.04 -2.53
C ASP A 98 -5.35 5.92 -1.91
N TYR A 99 -6.28 5.39 -2.69
CA TYR A 99 -7.00 4.17 -2.35
C TYR A 99 -7.22 3.31 -3.58
N TRP A 100 -7.37 2.02 -3.35
CA TRP A 100 -7.57 1.03 -4.40
C TRP A 100 -9.05 0.64 -4.50
N THR A 101 -9.47 0.30 -5.72
CA THR A 101 -10.77 -0.37 -5.92
C THR A 101 -10.73 -1.75 -5.26
N ASN A 102 -11.90 -2.27 -4.88
CA ASN A 102 -11.99 -3.51 -4.10
C ASN A 102 -11.44 -4.75 -4.81
N ASN A 103 -11.32 -4.72 -6.14
CA ASN A 103 -10.84 -5.82 -6.96
C ASN A 103 -9.44 -5.59 -7.54
N HIS A 104 -8.69 -4.62 -7.02
CA HIS A 104 -7.40 -4.26 -7.60
C HIS A 104 -6.36 -5.39 -7.47
N VAL A 105 -6.29 -6.03 -6.30
CA VAL A 105 -5.36 -7.16 -6.10
C VAL A 105 -5.75 -8.34 -6.99
N GLU A 106 -7.05 -8.61 -7.12
CA GLU A 106 -7.54 -9.65 -8.05
C GLU A 106 -7.11 -9.37 -9.48
N TYR A 107 -7.26 -8.12 -9.92
CA TYR A 107 -6.82 -7.68 -11.23
C TYR A 107 -5.29 -7.87 -11.42
N LEU A 108 -4.50 -7.51 -10.41
CA LEU A 108 -3.05 -7.73 -10.44
C LEU A 108 -2.71 -9.22 -10.54
N GLN A 109 -3.37 -10.05 -9.76
CA GLN A 109 -3.14 -11.51 -9.79
C GLN A 109 -3.49 -12.10 -11.15
N ASP A 110 -4.61 -11.70 -11.75
CA ASP A 110 -5.01 -12.15 -13.07
C ASP A 110 -4.00 -11.69 -14.14
N THR A 111 -3.53 -10.45 -14.04
CA THR A 111 -2.52 -9.90 -14.97
C THR A 111 -1.21 -10.66 -14.88
N ILE A 112 -0.75 -10.97 -13.67
CA ILE A 112 0.46 -11.76 -13.43
C ILE A 112 0.30 -13.17 -14.06
N GLN A 113 -0.84 -13.80 -13.82
CA GLN A 113 -1.10 -15.15 -14.32
C GLN A 113 -1.14 -15.22 -15.85
N GLN A 114 -1.70 -14.20 -16.50
CA GLN A 114 -1.80 -14.13 -17.95
C GLN A 114 -0.49 -13.73 -18.63
N ASN A 115 0.43 -13.13 -17.87
CA ASN A 115 1.70 -12.61 -18.38
C ASN A 115 2.88 -13.07 -17.51
N PRO A 116 3.17 -14.40 -17.48
CA PRO A 116 4.14 -14.95 -16.52
C PRO A 116 5.58 -14.46 -16.73
N LEU A 117 5.88 -13.87 -17.87
CA LEU A 117 7.21 -13.31 -18.16
C LEU A 117 7.30 -11.81 -17.92
N ALA A 118 6.19 -11.17 -17.53
CA ALA A 118 6.20 -9.74 -17.26
C ALA A 118 6.88 -9.45 -15.91
N ASN A 119 7.83 -8.53 -15.94
CA ASN A 119 8.54 -8.08 -14.75
C ASN A 119 8.00 -6.76 -14.21
N PHE A 120 7.16 -6.08 -14.98
CA PHE A 120 6.65 -4.76 -14.64
C PHE A 120 5.22 -4.61 -15.16
N ILE A 121 4.34 -4.08 -14.28
CA ILE A 121 2.93 -3.86 -14.59
C ILE A 121 2.60 -2.41 -14.26
N VAL A 122 1.96 -1.72 -15.20
CA VAL A 122 1.50 -0.35 -15.02
C VAL A 122 -0.03 -0.33 -15.07
N ASN A 123 -0.65 0.34 -14.12
CA ASN A 123 -2.09 0.48 -14.03
C ASN A 123 -2.54 1.89 -14.42
N GLY A 124 -3.80 2.02 -14.80
CA GLY A 124 -4.45 3.31 -14.93
C GLY A 124 -4.68 3.96 -13.57
N ILE A 125 -4.67 5.28 -13.56
CA ILE A 125 -4.95 6.10 -12.37
C ILE A 125 -6.16 6.98 -12.66
N LYS A 126 -7.07 7.06 -11.69
CA LYS A 126 -8.18 8.00 -11.71
C LYS A 126 -7.95 9.05 -10.64
N VAL A 127 -7.87 10.30 -11.05
CA VAL A 127 -7.69 11.41 -10.10
C VAL A 127 -9.06 11.86 -9.59
N ILE A 128 -9.21 11.89 -8.27
CA ILE A 128 -10.42 12.34 -7.59
C ILE A 128 -10.12 13.61 -6.81
N ASN A 129 -10.89 14.65 -7.11
CA ASN A 129 -10.79 15.89 -6.36
C ASN A 129 -11.84 15.89 -5.23
N LEU A 130 -11.36 15.93 -3.99
CA LEU A 130 -12.22 15.88 -2.81
C LEU A 130 -12.97 17.18 -2.53
N SER A 131 -12.72 18.25 -3.29
CA SER A 131 -13.38 19.54 -3.13
C SER A 131 -14.55 19.72 -4.12
N ASN A 132 -15.59 18.90 -4.03
CA ASN A 132 -16.85 19.00 -4.78
C ASN A 132 -16.76 19.09 -6.31
N ASN A 133 -15.63 18.69 -6.89
CA ASN A 133 -15.46 18.72 -8.34
C ASN A 133 -15.37 17.33 -8.93
N PRO A 134 -15.75 17.19 -10.21
CA PRO A 134 -15.79 15.91 -10.87
C PRO A 134 -14.41 15.21 -10.91
N GLU A 135 -14.48 13.92 -11.02
CA GLU A 135 -13.35 13.04 -11.23
C GLU A 135 -12.64 13.39 -12.55
N TYR A 136 -11.31 13.30 -12.52
CA TYR A 136 -10.50 13.44 -13.72
C TYR A 136 -9.91 12.11 -14.09
N ASP A 137 -10.07 11.72 -15.34
CA ASP A 137 -9.30 10.62 -15.90
C ASP A 137 -7.96 11.17 -16.38
N SER A 138 -6.86 10.60 -15.87
CA SER A 138 -5.53 10.97 -16.28
C SER A 138 -4.92 9.95 -17.24
#